data_f12fca9f7bad539597ef85afa36c2dac
#
_entry.id   f12fca9f7bad539597ef85afa36c2dac
#
_cell.length_a   1.000
_cell.length_b   1.000
_cell.length_c   1.000
_cell.angle_alpha   90.00
_cell.angle_beta   90.00
_cell.angle_gamma   90.00
#
_symmetry.space_group_name_H-M   'P 1'
#
loop_
_entity.id
_entity.type
_entity.pdbx_description
1 polymer ?
#
loop_
_entity_poly.entity_id
_entity_poly.type
_entity_poly.pdbx_seq_one_letter_code
_entity_poly.pdbx_strand_id
1 'polypeptide(L)'
;MYPINLILDNKPCVVLGGGHVARRKVKGLLEAKAKVTVISPQIVEGLAKLVETKAIIWQKKCYEQGDLTDFILAICAIGNEEVNAQVRKEANQKKVILNVVDRLEFCDFALPAKIRRGDLLVTFSTNGKSPALSRYLRCKMEREFDETYANWLDKLVQLRKEAIEKLPTSDDREIFWRSALSDDVMELVRAKKYDEAEASIRDAISGFRA
;
A
#
# COMPACT_ATOMS: atom_id res chain seq x y z
N MET A 1 -2.44 3.26 17.32
CA MET A 1 -2.07 3.61 15.92
C MET A 1 -3.30 4.08 15.17
N TYR A 2 -3.14 5.07 14.29
CA TYR A 2 -4.21 5.61 13.45
C TYR A 2 -4.07 5.06 12.01
N PRO A 3 -5.12 4.46 11.40
CA PRO A 3 -5.03 3.90 10.07
C PRO A 3 -5.10 5.01 9.00
N ILE A 4 -4.12 5.02 8.11
CA ILE A 4 -4.08 5.93 6.95
C ILE A 4 -3.55 5.20 5.72
N ASN A 5 -3.96 5.63 4.54
CA ASN A 5 -3.31 5.30 3.28
C ASN A 5 -2.46 6.49 2.84
N LEU A 6 -1.14 6.31 2.82
CA LEU A 6 -0.21 7.35 2.44
C LEU A 6 -0.02 7.37 0.92
N ILE A 7 -0.26 8.51 0.29
CA ILE A 7 -0.09 8.71 -1.15
C ILE A 7 1.36 9.12 -1.41
N LEU A 8 2.13 8.20 -2.00
CA LEU A 8 3.56 8.36 -2.27
C LEU A 8 3.89 8.57 -3.76
N ASP A 9 2.89 8.70 -4.61
CA ASP A 9 3.10 8.88 -6.05
C ASP A 9 4.05 10.06 -6.32
N ASN A 10 5.18 9.76 -7.00
CA ASN A 10 6.26 10.70 -7.28
C ASN A 10 6.92 11.37 -6.07
N LYS A 11 6.65 10.93 -4.84
CA LYS A 11 7.24 11.50 -3.63
C LYS A 11 8.63 10.92 -3.35
N PRO A 12 9.60 11.76 -2.91
CA PRO A 12 10.93 11.29 -2.58
C PRO A 12 10.92 10.49 -1.28
N CYS A 13 11.41 9.25 -1.36
CA CYS A 13 11.54 8.34 -0.24
C CYS A 13 12.97 7.78 -0.18
N VAL A 14 13.51 7.58 1.02
CA VAL A 14 14.84 7.02 1.21
C VAL A 14 14.79 5.71 1.99
N VAL A 15 15.62 4.76 1.58
CA VAL A 15 15.88 3.52 2.32
C VAL A 15 17.36 3.47 2.68
N LEU A 16 17.65 3.45 3.99
CA LEU A 16 18.99 3.32 4.54
C LEU A 16 19.28 1.84 4.74
N GLY A 17 20.31 1.33 4.05
CA GLY A 17 20.68 -0.08 4.03
C GLY A 17 20.45 -0.74 2.67
N GLY A 18 21.24 -1.79 2.38
CA GLY A 18 21.29 -2.44 1.06
C GLY A 18 21.01 -3.94 1.06
N GLY A 19 20.54 -4.50 2.19
CA GLY A 19 20.29 -5.93 2.36
C GLY A 19 18.91 -6.39 1.86
N HIS A 20 18.60 -7.67 2.13
CA HIS A 20 17.31 -8.27 1.73
C HIS A 20 16.08 -7.58 2.37
N VAL A 21 16.22 -7.06 3.59
CA VAL A 21 15.16 -6.30 4.25
C VAL A 21 14.91 -4.99 3.51
N ALA A 22 15.98 -4.23 3.22
CA ALA A 22 15.90 -3.00 2.44
C ALA A 22 15.23 -3.24 1.08
N ARG A 23 15.61 -4.32 0.36
CA ARG A 23 14.97 -4.70 -0.91
C ARG A 23 13.46 -4.87 -0.81
N ARG A 24 12.96 -5.52 0.25
CA ARG A 24 11.50 -5.66 0.47
C ARG A 24 10.82 -4.31 0.68
N LYS A 25 11.47 -3.40 1.41
CA LYS A 25 10.95 -2.05 1.65
C LYS A 25 10.94 -1.21 0.38
N VAL A 26 12.02 -1.27 -0.40
CA VAL A 26 12.12 -0.63 -1.73
C VAL A 26 10.98 -1.12 -2.64
N LYS A 27 10.76 -2.44 -2.72
CA LYS A 27 9.66 -2.98 -3.54
C LYS A 27 8.30 -2.37 -3.14
N GLY A 28 8.02 -2.29 -1.83
CA GLY A 28 6.77 -1.71 -1.34
C GLY A 28 6.59 -0.23 -1.66
N LEU A 29 7.69 0.55 -1.64
CA LEU A 29 7.68 1.95 -2.04
C LEU A 29 7.49 2.13 -3.55
N LEU A 30 8.11 1.27 -4.38
CA LEU A 30 7.91 1.28 -5.83
C LEU A 30 6.47 0.89 -6.21
N GLU A 31 5.86 -0.07 -5.50
CA GLU A 31 4.43 -0.41 -5.67
C GLU A 31 3.51 0.79 -5.36
N ALA A 32 3.97 1.71 -4.52
CA ALA A 32 3.29 2.97 -4.20
C ALA A 32 3.73 4.13 -5.12
N LYS A 33 4.48 3.84 -6.20
CA LYS A 33 5.00 4.79 -7.20
C LYS A 33 5.90 5.89 -6.61
N ALA A 34 6.55 5.64 -5.46
CA ALA A 34 7.50 6.56 -4.86
C ALA A 34 8.79 6.68 -5.69
N LYS A 35 9.45 7.84 -5.64
CA LYS A 35 10.83 8.03 -6.08
C LYS A 35 11.78 7.56 -4.99
N VAL A 36 12.42 6.41 -5.21
CA VAL A 36 13.18 5.74 -4.16
C VAL A 36 14.69 5.97 -4.33
N THR A 37 15.33 6.46 -3.29
CA THR A 37 16.79 6.49 -3.13
C THR A 37 17.20 5.47 -2.09
N VAL A 38 18.25 4.69 -2.38
CA VAL A 38 18.88 3.77 -1.44
C VAL A 38 20.26 4.32 -1.06
N ILE A 39 20.53 4.44 0.22
CA ILE A 39 21.84 4.84 0.77
C ILE A 39 22.45 3.64 1.47
N SER A 40 23.52 3.12 0.92
CA SER A 40 24.24 1.96 1.48
C SER A 40 25.60 1.80 0.81
N PRO A 41 26.65 1.39 1.53
CA PRO A 41 27.96 1.10 0.92
C PRO A 41 27.93 -0.11 -0.02
N GLN A 42 26.99 -1.05 0.19
CA GLN A 42 26.80 -2.24 -0.61
C GLN A 42 25.29 -2.54 -0.77
N ILE A 43 24.92 -3.17 -1.87
CA ILE A 43 23.54 -3.58 -2.14
C ILE A 43 23.50 -5.02 -2.63
N VAL A 44 22.41 -5.74 -2.30
CA VAL A 44 22.16 -7.09 -2.83
C VAL A 44 21.79 -7.04 -4.33
N GLU A 45 22.03 -8.13 -5.06
CA GLU A 45 21.77 -8.26 -6.50
C GLU A 45 20.39 -7.78 -6.93
N GLY A 46 19.35 -8.08 -6.14
CA GLY A 46 17.99 -7.64 -6.46
C GLY A 46 17.77 -6.11 -6.35
N LEU A 47 18.63 -5.37 -5.64
CA LEU A 47 18.65 -3.91 -5.67
C LEU A 47 19.51 -3.40 -6.85
N ALA A 48 20.63 -4.08 -7.15
CA ALA A 48 21.47 -3.73 -8.29
C ALA A 48 20.68 -3.73 -9.61
N LYS A 49 19.85 -4.77 -9.83
CA LYS A 49 18.94 -4.82 -11.00
C LYS A 49 17.98 -3.63 -11.08
N LEU A 50 17.50 -3.13 -9.93
CA LEU A 50 16.64 -1.94 -9.90
C LEU A 50 17.41 -0.64 -10.21
N VAL A 51 18.69 -0.58 -9.86
CA VAL A 51 19.58 0.52 -10.24
C VAL A 51 19.85 0.51 -11.76
N GLU A 52 20.16 -0.65 -12.33
CA GLU A 52 20.40 -0.84 -13.78
C GLU A 52 19.20 -0.40 -14.61
N THR A 53 17.97 -0.73 -14.17
CA THR A 53 16.73 -0.31 -14.82
C THR A 53 16.30 1.13 -14.50
N LYS A 54 17.12 1.86 -13.73
CA LYS A 54 16.82 3.24 -13.27
C LYS A 54 15.51 3.35 -12.46
N ALA A 55 15.02 2.25 -11.90
CA ALA A 55 13.84 2.26 -11.04
C ALA A 55 14.12 2.90 -9.66
N ILE A 56 15.38 2.91 -9.24
CA ILE A 56 15.84 3.54 -8.00
C ILE A 56 17.16 4.27 -8.22
N ILE A 57 17.45 5.22 -7.33
CA ILE A 57 18.75 5.86 -7.22
C ILE A 57 19.55 5.16 -6.11
N TRP A 58 20.81 4.83 -6.35
CA TRP A 58 21.70 4.30 -5.33
C TRP A 58 22.85 5.26 -5.05
N GLN A 59 22.97 5.68 -3.79
CA GLN A 59 24.11 6.41 -3.27
C GLN A 59 25.03 5.43 -2.54
N LYS A 60 26.17 5.12 -3.12
CA LYS A 60 27.16 4.17 -2.60
C LYS A 60 27.98 4.80 -1.46
N LYS A 61 27.37 4.95 -0.30
CA LYS A 61 28.03 5.49 0.91
C LYS A 61 27.34 4.98 2.18
N CYS A 62 27.99 5.13 3.32
CA CYS A 62 27.31 5.01 4.60
C CYS A 62 26.37 6.19 4.84
N TYR A 63 25.38 6.01 5.73
CA TYR A 63 24.56 7.12 6.18
C TYR A 63 25.40 8.17 6.90
N GLU A 64 25.13 9.42 6.60
CA GLU A 64 25.69 10.61 7.24
C GLU A 64 24.56 11.59 7.60
N GLN A 65 24.80 12.41 8.64
CA GLN A 65 23.84 13.45 8.99
C GLN A 65 23.66 14.43 7.82
N GLY A 66 22.43 14.72 7.44
CA GLY A 66 22.05 15.52 6.27
C GLY A 66 21.41 14.68 5.15
N ASP A 67 21.55 13.37 5.20
CA ASP A 67 21.07 12.45 4.16
C ASP A 67 19.54 12.29 4.11
N LEU A 68 18.82 12.77 5.10
CA LEU A 68 17.36 12.77 5.09
C LEU A 68 16.76 14.06 4.51
N THR A 69 17.60 15.02 4.14
CA THR A 69 17.11 16.29 3.54
C THR A 69 16.36 16.01 2.24
N ASP A 70 15.23 16.67 2.05
CA ASP A 70 14.35 16.58 0.87
C ASP A 70 13.55 15.27 0.71
N PHE A 71 13.65 14.35 1.65
CA PHE A 71 12.79 13.18 1.70
C PHE A 71 11.57 13.40 2.61
N ILE A 72 10.44 12.84 2.23
CA ILE A 72 9.21 12.87 3.05
C ILE A 72 9.07 11.64 3.93
N LEU A 73 9.69 10.53 3.50
CA LEU A 73 9.64 9.25 4.20
C LEU A 73 11.01 8.56 4.15
N ALA A 74 11.43 8.05 5.30
CA ALA A 74 12.63 7.26 5.44
C ALA A 74 12.33 5.89 6.05
N ILE A 75 13.01 4.86 5.53
CA ILE A 75 13.02 3.53 6.14
C ILE A 75 14.46 3.17 6.45
N CYS A 76 14.77 3.01 7.74
CA CYS A 76 16.08 2.58 8.20
C CYS A 76 16.10 1.05 8.39
N ALA A 77 16.88 0.37 7.57
CA ALA A 77 17.12 -1.07 7.62
C ALA A 77 18.60 -1.39 7.94
N ILE A 78 19.19 -0.58 8.84
CA ILE A 78 20.55 -0.74 9.35
C ILE A 78 20.46 -1.33 10.75
N GLY A 79 21.21 -2.41 11.00
CA GLY A 79 21.22 -3.12 12.29
C GLY A 79 22.13 -2.49 13.34
N ASN A 80 22.41 -1.18 13.29
CA ASN A 80 23.26 -0.47 14.22
C ASN A 80 22.43 0.53 15.04
N GLU A 81 22.49 0.42 16.37
CA GLU A 81 21.65 1.19 17.28
C GLU A 81 22.04 2.67 17.34
N GLU A 82 23.34 2.98 17.28
CA GLU A 82 23.85 4.36 17.26
C GLU A 82 23.39 5.09 16.00
N VAL A 83 23.46 4.41 14.84
CA VAL A 83 22.97 4.95 13.57
C VAL A 83 21.46 5.16 13.63
N ASN A 84 20.71 4.20 14.19
CA ASN A 84 19.26 4.34 14.34
C ASN A 84 18.87 5.57 15.18
N ALA A 85 19.61 5.83 16.27
CA ALA A 85 19.40 7.02 17.11
C ALA A 85 19.72 8.32 16.35
N GLN A 86 20.80 8.34 15.56
CA GLN A 86 21.17 9.49 14.72
C GLN A 86 20.10 9.75 13.64
N VAL A 87 19.67 8.71 12.95
CA VAL A 87 18.59 8.77 11.93
C VAL A 87 17.29 9.29 12.56
N ARG A 88 16.92 8.81 13.77
CA ARG A 88 15.74 9.30 14.49
C ARG A 88 15.84 10.79 14.80
N LYS A 89 17.00 11.23 15.29
CA LYS A 89 17.24 12.65 15.62
C LYS A 89 17.10 13.52 14.36
N GLU A 90 17.73 13.12 13.25
CA GLU A 90 17.63 13.86 12.00
C GLU A 90 16.22 13.88 11.45
N ALA A 91 15.51 12.72 11.43
CA ALA A 91 14.13 12.64 10.97
C ALA A 91 13.21 13.61 11.71
N ASN A 92 13.38 13.75 13.04
CA ASN A 92 12.64 14.73 13.83
C ASN A 92 12.95 16.18 13.41
N GLN A 93 14.22 16.50 13.19
CA GLN A 93 14.65 17.85 12.79
C GLN A 93 14.14 18.22 11.39
N LYS A 94 14.15 17.26 10.47
CA LYS A 94 13.75 17.44 9.07
C LYS A 94 12.26 17.18 8.83
N LYS A 95 11.51 16.74 9.86
CA LYS A 95 10.09 16.36 9.76
C LYS A 95 9.84 15.23 8.75
N VAL A 96 10.79 14.32 8.63
CA VAL A 96 10.70 13.13 7.79
C VAL A 96 10.01 12.01 8.58
N ILE A 97 8.95 11.41 8.04
CA ILE A 97 8.29 10.28 8.70
C ILE A 97 9.17 9.03 8.59
N LEU A 98 9.49 8.42 9.72
CA LEU A 98 10.50 7.38 9.85
C LEU A 98 9.92 6.03 10.27
N ASN A 99 10.40 4.97 9.63
CA ASN A 99 10.29 3.59 10.11
C ASN A 99 11.69 3.00 10.30
N VAL A 100 12.00 2.55 11.49
CA VAL A 100 13.21 1.78 11.79
C VAL A 100 12.83 0.32 11.94
N VAL A 101 13.46 -0.54 11.14
CA VAL A 101 13.13 -1.97 11.11
C VAL A 101 13.45 -2.60 12.47
N ASP A 102 12.50 -3.37 13.00
CA ASP A 102 12.56 -4.08 14.28
C ASP A 102 12.72 -3.19 15.54
N ARG A 103 12.49 -1.86 15.40
CA ARG A 103 12.63 -0.86 16.48
C ARG A 103 11.44 0.10 16.47
N LEU A 104 10.31 -0.37 17.01
CA LEU A 104 9.04 0.38 16.98
C LEU A 104 9.13 1.72 17.74
N GLU A 105 9.98 1.79 18.77
CA GLU A 105 10.23 2.99 19.57
C GLU A 105 10.82 4.16 18.79
N PHE A 106 11.47 3.87 17.66
CA PHE A 106 12.03 4.89 16.76
C PHE A 106 11.09 5.18 15.55
N CYS A 107 9.90 4.58 15.50
CA CYS A 107 9.03 4.68 14.33
C CYS A 107 7.92 5.71 14.52
N ASP A 108 7.63 6.47 13.44
CA ASP A 108 6.40 7.28 13.32
C ASP A 108 5.25 6.45 12.74
N PHE A 109 5.55 5.36 12.03
CA PHE A 109 4.56 4.47 11.42
C PHE A 109 5.02 3.01 11.43
N ALA A 110 4.07 2.11 11.39
CA ALA A 110 4.31 0.68 11.21
C ALA A 110 3.73 0.20 9.88
N LEU A 111 4.38 -0.81 9.30
CA LEU A 111 3.92 -1.44 8.05
C LEU A 111 3.09 -2.69 8.39
N PRO A 112 1.78 -2.69 8.16
CA PRO A 112 0.93 -3.85 8.42
C PRO A 112 1.19 -4.99 7.42
N ALA A 113 0.75 -6.19 7.75
CA ALA A 113 0.59 -7.24 6.74
C ALA A 113 -0.48 -6.80 5.75
N LYS A 114 -0.28 -7.03 4.45
CA LYS A 114 -1.17 -6.54 3.39
C LYS A 114 -1.47 -7.58 2.34
N ILE A 115 -2.65 -7.47 1.75
CA ILE A 115 -3.05 -8.08 0.48
C ILE A 115 -3.30 -6.94 -0.50
N ARG A 116 -2.76 -7.05 -1.71
CA ARG A 116 -3.04 -6.10 -2.79
C ARG A 116 -3.54 -6.87 -4.01
N ARG A 117 -4.65 -6.40 -4.60
CA ARG A 117 -5.21 -6.89 -5.86
C ARG A 117 -5.58 -5.67 -6.71
N GLY A 118 -4.69 -5.29 -7.62
CA GLY A 118 -4.82 -4.01 -8.29
C GLY A 118 -4.85 -2.86 -7.27
N ASP A 119 -5.92 -2.07 -7.28
CA ASP A 119 -6.12 -0.96 -6.35
C ASP A 119 -6.80 -1.36 -5.03
N LEU A 120 -7.33 -2.59 -4.93
CA LEU A 120 -7.80 -3.10 -3.64
C LEU A 120 -6.62 -3.34 -2.71
N LEU A 121 -6.66 -2.71 -1.54
CA LEU A 121 -5.68 -2.87 -0.47
C LEU A 121 -6.38 -3.29 0.82
N VAL A 122 -6.07 -4.49 1.31
CA VAL A 122 -6.51 -4.98 2.61
C VAL A 122 -5.31 -5.07 3.55
N THR A 123 -5.44 -4.57 4.77
CA THR A 123 -4.33 -4.54 5.74
C THR A 123 -4.72 -5.16 7.06
N PHE A 124 -3.75 -5.83 7.73
CA PHE A 124 -3.91 -6.49 9.02
C PHE A 124 -2.85 -5.99 9.98
N SER A 125 -3.28 -5.33 11.05
CA SER A 125 -2.40 -4.82 12.10
C SER A 125 -2.86 -5.32 13.47
N THR A 126 -1.90 -5.67 14.31
CA THR A 126 -2.12 -6.00 15.72
C THR A 126 -1.40 -5.02 16.65
N ASN A 127 -1.07 -3.81 16.13
CA ASN A 127 -0.28 -2.79 16.84
C ASN A 127 1.05 -3.33 17.38
N GLY A 128 1.68 -4.25 16.63
CA GLY A 128 2.94 -4.90 17.03
C GLY A 128 2.79 -6.05 18.02
N LYS A 129 1.60 -6.30 18.57
CA LYS A 129 1.39 -7.34 19.60
C LYS A 129 1.56 -8.76 19.07
N SER A 130 1.20 -9.04 17.83
CA SER A 130 1.32 -10.38 17.25
C SER A 130 1.55 -10.34 15.72
N PRO A 131 2.82 -10.27 15.28
CA PRO A 131 3.14 -10.40 13.86
C PRO A 131 2.66 -11.73 13.26
N ALA A 132 2.67 -12.81 14.06
CA ALA A 132 2.19 -14.13 13.65
C ALA A 132 0.69 -14.12 13.33
N LEU A 133 -0.13 -13.46 14.15
CA LEU A 133 -1.57 -13.33 13.91
C LEU A 133 -1.84 -12.49 12.67
N SER A 134 -1.15 -11.36 12.49
CA SER A 134 -1.29 -10.54 11.29
C SER A 134 -0.94 -11.33 10.02
N ARG A 135 0.12 -12.16 10.06
CA ARG A 135 0.49 -13.05 8.97
C ARG A 135 -0.56 -14.13 8.74
N TYR A 136 -1.06 -14.76 9.79
CA TYR A 136 -2.10 -15.80 9.69
C TYR A 136 -3.35 -15.26 9.01
N LEU A 137 -3.85 -14.11 9.48
CA LEU A 137 -5.02 -13.45 8.90
C LEU A 137 -4.80 -13.10 7.43
N ARG A 138 -3.64 -12.54 7.08
CA ARG A 138 -3.28 -12.28 5.69
C ARG A 138 -3.35 -13.55 4.84
N CYS A 139 -2.70 -14.63 5.27
CA CYS A 139 -2.67 -15.89 4.51
C CYS A 139 -4.07 -16.52 4.37
N LYS A 140 -4.92 -16.41 5.40
CA LYS A 140 -6.30 -16.89 5.36
C LYS A 140 -7.12 -16.08 4.35
N MET A 141 -7.04 -14.76 4.42
CA MET A 141 -7.83 -13.86 3.58
C MET A 141 -7.29 -13.71 2.15
N GLU A 142 -6.04 -14.15 1.88
CA GLU A 142 -5.49 -14.17 0.52
C GLU A 142 -6.30 -15.04 -0.46
N ARG A 143 -7.00 -16.05 0.06
CA ARG A 143 -7.88 -16.93 -0.73
C ARG A 143 -9.23 -16.28 -1.00
N GLU A 144 -9.73 -15.49 -0.06
CA GLU A 144 -10.99 -14.74 -0.20
C GLU A 144 -10.82 -13.54 -1.16
N PHE A 145 -9.65 -12.86 -1.09
CA PHE A 145 -9.32 -11.74 -1.95
C PHE A 145 -8.30 -12.17 -3.00
N ASP A 146 -8.76 -12.92 -4.01
CA ASP A 146 -7.95 -13.34 -5.15
C ASP A 146 -7.87 -12.24 -6.23
N GLU A 147 -7.25 -12.54 -7.38
CA GLU A 147 -7.09 -11.58 -8.48
C GLU A 147 -8.42 -11.17 -9.14
N THR A 148 -9.49 -11.90 -8.90
CA THR A 148 -10.86 -11.59 -9.33
C THR A 148 -11.28 -10.18 -8.90
N TYR A 149 -10.90 -9.78 -7.68
CA TYR A 149 -11.25 -8.46 -7.13
C TYR A 149 -10.59 -7.30 -7.87
N ALA A 150 -9.41 -7.48 -8.44
CA ALA A 150 -8.78 -6.44 -9.26
C ALA A 150 -9.63 -6.13 -10.49
N ASN A 151 -10.00 -7.17 -11.24
CA ASN A 151 -10.82 -7.04 -12.45
C ASN A 151 -12.21 -6.46 -12.13
N TRP A 152 -12.81 -6.92 -11.02
CA TRP A 152 -14.11 -6.43 -10.60
C TRP A 152 -14.10 -4.95 -10.22
N LEU A 153 -13.04 -4.50 -9.56
CA LEU A 153 -12.91 -3.10 -9.18
C LEU A 153 -12.87 -2.17 -10.40
N ASP A 154 -12.20 -2.58 -11.49
CA ASP A 154 -12.18 -1.83 -12.73
C ASP A 154 -13.59 -1.71 -13.36
N LYS A 155 -14.39 -2.79 -13.30
CA LYS A 155 -15.78 -2.78 -13.74
C LYS A 155 -16.66 -1.88 -12.88
N LEU A 156 -16.47 -1.90 -11.56
CA LEU A 156 -17.19 -1.01 -10.63
C LEU A 156 -16.95 0.48 -10.91
N VAL A 157 -15.77 0.86 -11.41
CA VAL A 157 -15.50 2.25 -11.81
C VAL A 157 -16.44 2.69 -12.93
N GLN A 158 -16.72 1.83 -13.90
CA GLN A 158 -17.64 2.14 -15.00
C GLN A 158 -19.09 2.21 -14.52
N LEU A 159 -19.51 1.20 -13.76
CA LEU A 159 -20.86 1.16 -13.17
C LEU A 159 -21.12 2.38 -12.27
N ARG A 160 -20.09 2.84 -11.56
CA ARG A 160 -20.20 4.08 -10.75
C ARG A 160 -20.45 5.33 -11.59
N LYS A 161 -19.85 5.43 -12.77
CA LYS A 161 -20.11 6.54 -13.70
C LYS A 161 -21.56 6.49 -14.20
N GLU A 162 -22.04 5.31 -14.60
CA GLU A 162 -23.42 5.11 -15.04
C GLU A 162 -24.43 5.47 -13.92
N ALA A 163 -24.13 5.07 -12.68
CA ALA A 163 -24.96 5.42 -11.54
C ALA A 163 -24.98 6.93 -11.25
N ILE A 164 -23.87 7.65 -11.44
CA ILE A 164 -23.82 9.12 -11.27
C ILE A 164 -24.71 9.82 -12.30
N GLU A 165 -24.76 9.31 -13.52
CA GLU A 165 -25.61 9.89 -14.58
C GLU A 165 -27.12 9.65 -14.34
N LYS A 166 -27.48 8.49 -13.77
CA LYS A 166 -28.88 8.09 -13.60
C LYS A 166 -29.45 8.41 -12.20
N LEU A 167 -28.63 8.50 -11.19
CA LEU A 167 -29.01 8.76 -9.80
C LEU A 167 -28.47 10.14 -9.38
N PRO A 168 -29.30 11.19 -9.41
CA PRO A 168 -28.81 12.57 -9.32
C PRO A 168 -28.30 12.95 -7.94
N THR A 169 -28.90 12.42 -6.86
CA THR A 169 -28.50 12.81 -5.50
C THR A 169 -27.41 11.91 -4.92
N SER A 170 -26.65 12.44 -3.96
CA SER A 170 -25.64 11.67 -3.22
C SER A 170 -26.29 10.57 -2.40
N ASP A 171 -27.43 10.87 -1.80
CA ASP A 171 -28.16 9.98 -0.89
C ASP A 171 -28.74 8.79 -1.67
N ASP A 172 -29.31 9.01 -2.85
CA ASP A 172 -29.79 7.94 -3.72
C ASP A 172 -28.65 6.97 -4.10
N ARG A 173 -27.49 7.53 -4.47
CA ARG A 173 -26.31 6.72 -4.79
C ARG A 173 -25.80 5.93 -3.59
N GLU A 174 -25.82 6.50 -2.38
CA GLU A 174 -25.43 5.78 -1.18
C GLU A 174 -26.38 4.62 -0.88
N ILE A 175 -27.70 4.87 -0.90
CA ILE A 175 -28.73 3.85 -0.69
C ILE A 175 -28.59 2.76 -1.74
N PHE A 176 -28.48 3.14 -3.02
CA PHE A 176 -28.29 2.22 -4.13
C PHE A 176 -27.09 1.28 -3.91
N TRP A 177 -25.89 1.83 -3.64
CA TRP A 177 -24.68 1.02 -3.54
C TRP A 177 -24.67 0.08 -2.33
N ARG A 178 -25.39 0.41 -1.25
CA ARG A 178 -25.58 -0.48 -0.09
C ARG A 178 -26.35 -1.75 -0.45
N SER A 179 -27.27 -1.69 -1.42
CA SER A 179 -28.06 -2.84 -1.87
C SER A 179 -27.49 -3.53 -3.09
N ALA A 180 -26.86 -2.78 -4.02
CA ALA A 180 -26.38 -3.30 -5.30
C ALA A 180 -25.20 -4.27 -5.17
N LEU A 181 -24.33 -4.10 -4.15
CA LEU A 181 -23.23 -5.03 -3.84
C LEU A 181 -23.70 -6.11 -2.86
N SER A 182 -24.76 -6.84 -3.25
CA SER A 182 -25.31 -7.95 -2.47
C SER A 182 -24.40 -9.18 -2.48
N ASP A 183 -24.64 -10.11 -1.56
CA ASP A 183 -23.91 -11.39 -1.52
C ASP A 183 -24.06 -12.16 -2.83
N ASP A 184 -25.25 -12.13 -3.46
CA ASP A 184 -25.52 -12.80 -4.75
C ASP A 184 -24.62 -12.23 -5.87
N VAL A 185 -24.51 -10.91 -5.96
CA VAL A 185 -23.59 -10.26 -6.91
C VAL A 185 -22.15 -10.64 -6.64
N MET A 186 -21.75 -10.67 -5.36
CA MET A 186 -20.39 -11.06 -4.99
C MET A 186 -20.10 -12.54 -5.21
N GLU A 187 -21.10 -13.42 -5.17
CA GLU A 187 -20.96 -14.82 -5.59
C GLU A 187 -20.73 -14.95 -7.10
N LEU A 188 -21.45 -14.20 -7.92
CA LEU A 188 -21.17 -14.12 -9.37
C LEU A 188 -19.73 -13.65 -9.63
N VAL A 189 -19.26 -12.64 -8.91
CA VAL A 189 -17.90 -12.14 -9.02
C VAL A 189 -16.87 -13.22 -8.66
N ARG A 190 -17.06 -13.97 -7.56
CA ARG A 190 -16.20 -15.10 -7.15
C ARG A 190 -16.21 -16.21 -8.19
N ALA A 191 -17.37 -16.46 -8.83
CA ALA A 191 -17.51 -17.41 -9.93
C ALA A 191 -16.94 -16.90 -11.27
N LYS A 192 -16.36 -15.67 -11.30
CA LYS A 192 -15.85 -14.99 -12.51
C LYS A 192 -16.90 -14.71 -13.58
N LYS A 193 -18.17 -14.67 -13.19
CA LYS A 193 -19.32 -14.34 -14.03
C LYS A 193 -19.55 -12.82 -14.03
N TYR A 194 -18.55 -12.08 -14.46
CA TYR A 194 -18.56 -10.61 -14.38
C TYR A 194 -19.70 -9.97 -15.18
N ASP A 195 -20.04 -10.53 -16.35
CA ASP A 195 -21.07 -9.95 -17.20
C ASP A 195 -22.46 -10.10 -16.56
N GLU A 196 -22.71 -11.23 -15.88
CA GLU A 196 -23.94 -11.44 -15.10
C GLU A 196 -24.00 -10.48 -13.89
N ALA A 197 -22.88 -10.29 -13.19
CA ALA A 197 -22.80 -9.37 -12.08
C ALA A 197 -22.99 -7.91 -12.51
N GLU A 198 -22.40 -7.49 -13.64
CA GLU A 198 -22.61 -6.18 -14.24
C GLU A 198 -24.06 -5.96 -14.66
N ALA A 199 -24.68 -6.93 -15.34
CA ALA A 199 -26.06 -6.85 -15.76
C ALA A 199 -26.99 -6.65 -14.56
N SER A 200 -26.80 -7.43 -13.50
CA SER A 200 -27.58 -7.30 -12.26
C SER A 200 -27.50 -5.89 -11.67
N ILE A 201 -26.31 -5.29 -11.63
CA ILE A 201 -26.16 -3.90 -11.12
C ILE A 201 -26.79 -2.88 -12.07
N ARG A 202 -26.65 -3.03 -13.42
CA ARG A 202 -27.27 -2.13 -14.39
C ARG A 202 -28.80 -2.18 -14.35
N ASP A 203 -29.35 -3.38 -14.18
CA ASP A 203 -30.80 -3.55 -14.02
C ASP A 203 -31.26 -2.87 -12.73
N ALA A 204 -30.51 -3.01 -11.63
CA ALA A 204 -30.80 -2.33 -10.39
C ALA A 204 -30.70 -0.78 -10.52
N ILE A 205 -29.70 -0.24 -11.26
CA ILE A 205 -29.61 1.21 -11.55
C ILE A 205 -30.86 1.68 -12.32
N SER A 206 -31.31 0.87 -13.29
CA SER A 206 -32.44 1.24 -14.16
C SER A 206 -33.78 1.13 -13.45
N GLY A 207 -33.90 0.23 -12.47
CA GLY A 207 -35.10 0.01 -11.67
C GLY A 207 -35.14 0.80 -10.35
N PHE A 208 -34.09 1.54 -10.02
CA PHE A 208 -34.00 2.26 -8.75
C PHE A 208 -35.06 3.37 -8.69
N ARG A 209 -35.89 3.32 -7.67
CA ARG A 209 -36.87 4.35 -7.32
C ARG A 209 -36.51 4.85 -5.93
N ALA A 210 -36.20 6.15 -5.84
CA ALA A 210 -35.91 6.83 -4.59
C ALA A 210 -37.14 6.85 -3.65
#